data_b76c44a62f8551f434ad321706a8c590
#
_entry.id   b76c44a62f8551f434ad321706a8c590
#
_cell.length_a   1.000
_cell.length_b   1.000
_cell.length_c   1.000
_cell.angle_alpha   90.00
_cell.angle_beta   90.00
_cell.angle_gamma   90.00
#
_symmetry.space_group_name_H-M   'P 1'
#
loop_
_entity.id
_entity.type
_entity.pdbx_description
1 polymer ?
#
loop_
_entity_poly.entity_id
_entity_poly.type
_entity_poly.pdbx_seq_one_letter_code
_entity_poly.pdbx_strand_id
1 'polypeptide(L)'
;MAGHSKWANIQHRKGRQDKIRGKLFTRIGKELTIAARDGGNPEFNPKLRMAIDKAKAANMSKDVLERAIKKGTGELEGVEYVEMTYEGYGPAGVAFVVEIVTDNKNRSAASVRSNFARNDGNLGADGAVSWMFHRKGIIIVDKGDMDTDDFMLQALDAGAEDISEENGKFEVVTEFSEFMAVKGNLEGQGIIVESAEITMIPENNVEITDEEMAKKVMKLYEALEDNEDVQNIYANFEISDELMEKIG
;
A
#
# COMPACT_ATOMS: atom_id res chain seq x y z
N MET A 1 -5.73 -18.51 6.29
CA MET A 1 -5.24 -17.14 6.53
C MET A 1 -5.79 -16.25 5.42
N ALA A 2 -6.93 -15.62 5.65
CA ALA A 2 -7.66 -14.83 4.64
C ALA A 2 -7.70 -13.36 5.07
N GLY A 3 -6.56 -12.67 5.05
CA GLY A 3 -6.47 -11.33 5.61
C GLY A 3 -6.11 -10.23 4.62
N HIS A 4 -5.56 -10.54 3.47
CA HIS A 4 -4.92 -9.53 2.62
C HIS A 4 -5.79 -9.06 1.46
N SER A 5 -6.54 -9.93 0.83
CA SER A 5 -7.49 -9.57 -0.22
C SER A 5 -8.65 -8.69 0.31
N LYS A 6 -9.06 -8.86 1.58
CA LYS A 6 -10.04 -7.99 2.23
C LYS A 6 -9.55 -6.54 2.37
N TRP A 7 -8.27 -6.36 2.62
CA TRP A 7 -7.63 -5.04 2.67
C TRP A 7 -7.63 -4.33 1.31
N ALA A 8 -7.30 -5.04 0.24
CA ALA A 8 -7.40 -4.51 -1.12
C ALA A 8 -8.84 -4.11 -1.48
N ASN A 9 -9.84 -4.87 -1.01
CA ASN A 9 -11.26 -4.56 -1.21
C ASN A 9 -11.72 -3.28 -0.50
N ILE A 10 -11.15 -2.92 0.66
CA ILE A 10 -11.45 -1.64 1.34
C ILE A 10 -10.99 -0.46 0.48
N GLN A 11 -9.86 -0.56 -0.17
CA GLN A 11 -9.36 0.48 -1.07
C GLN A 11 -10.20 0.61 -2.36
N HIS A 12 -10.77 -0.48 -2.87
CA HIS A 12 -11.55 -0.47 -4.12
C HIS A 12 -13.00 0.00 -3.97
N ARG A 13 -13.60 -0.05 -2.77
CA ARG A 13 -15.03 0.28 -2.55
C ARG A 13 -15.37 1.77 -2.50
N LYS A 14 -14.41 2.67 -2.43
CA LYS A 14 -14.71 4.11 -2.31
C LYS A 14 -15.01 4.78 -3.65
N GLY A 15 -16.29 4.91 -4.00
CA GLY A 15 -16.82 5.62 -5.16
C GLY A 15 -16.70 7.16 -5.11
N ARG A 16 -15.51 7.71 -4.82
CA ARG A 16 -15.19 9.14 -4.91
C ARG A 16 -14.04 9.35 -5.90
N GLN A 17 -14.26 8.99 -7.14
CA GLN A 17 -13.19 8.84 -8.15
C GLN A 17 -12.36 10.12 -8.41
N ASP A 18 -12.90 11.30 -8.44
CA ASP A 18 -12.13 12.49 -8.86
C ASP A 18 -11.23 13.07 -7.75
N LYS A 19 -11.70 13.12 -6.51
CA LYS A 19 -10.90 13.57 -5.37
C LYS A 19 -9.78 12.56 -5.03
N ILE A 20 -10.08 11.28 -5.18
CA ILE A 20 -9.14 10.16 -5.03
C ILE A 20 -8.04 10.23 -6.08
N ARG A 21 -8.39 10.52 -7.34
CA ARG A 21 -7.42 10.61 -8.44
C ARG A 21 -6.38 11.72 -8.24
N GLY A 22 -6.79 12.89 -7.75
CA GLY A 22 -5.87 14.00 -7.45
C GLY A 22 -4.88 13.63 -6.34
N LYS A 23 -5.35 13.02 -5.25
CA LYS A 23 -4.49 12.54 -4.14
C LYS A 23 -3.54 11.44 -4.62
N LEU A 24 -4.03 10.47 -5.38
CA LEU A 24 -3.23 9.40 -5.95
C LEU A 24 -2.09 9.95 -6.81
N PHE A 25 -2.39 10.92 -7.69
CA PHE A 25 -1.35 11.55 -8.52
C PHE A 25 -0.31 12.31 -7.71
N THR A 26 -0.74 12.98 -6.63
CA THR A 26 0.19 13.65 -5.71
C THR A 26 1.11 12.65 -5.02
N ARG A 27 0.57 11.54 -4.51
CA ARG A 27 1.34 10.46 -3.87
C ARG A 27 2.35 9.83 -4.85
N ILE A 28 1.89 9.42 -6.02
CA ILE A 28 2.76 8.85 -7.07
C ILE A 28 3.83 9.86 -7.50
N GLY A 29 3.49 11.15 -7.62
CA GLY A 29 4.45 12.20 -7.96
C GLY A 29 5.55 12.37 -6.91
N LYS A 30 5.21 12.30 -5.62
CA LYS A 30 6.17 12.28 -4.51
C LYS A 30 7.05 11.00 -4.55
N GLU A 31 6.45 9.82 -4.76
CA GLU A 31 7.15 8.54 -4.88
C GLU A 31 8.16 8.56 -6.04
N LEU A 32 7.76 9.03 -7.21
CA LEU A 32 8.63 9.20 -8.38
C LEU A 32 9.80 10.14 -8.08
N THR A 33 9.54 11.28 -7.42
CA THR A 33 10.58 12.27 -7.09
C THR A 33 11.61 11.68 -6.13
N ILE A 34 11.18 10.93 -5.12
CA ILE A 34 12.09 10.29 -4.17
C ILE A 34 12.87 9.16 -4.83
N ALA A 35 12.20 8.28 -5.56
CA ALA A 35 12.86 7.17 -6.24
C ALA A 35 13.91 7.64 -7.25
N ALA A 36 13.67 8.77 -7.94
CA ALA A 36 14.60 9.31 -8.91
C ALA A 36 15.89 9.90 -8.30
N ARG A 37 15.97 10.12 -6.99
CA ARG A 37 17.20 10.57 -6.31
C ARG A 37 18.34 9.58 -6.45
N ASP A 38 18.03 8.29 -6.46
CA ASP A 38 19.00 7.22 -6.61
C ASP A 38 19.38 6.99 -8.09
N GLY A 39 18.85 7.81 -9.00
CA GLY A 39 19.12 7.80 -10.45
C GLY A 39 17.84 7.83 -11.29
N GLY A 40 17.88 8.63 -12.36
CA GLY A 40 16.72 8.85 -13.24
C GLY A 40 16.48 7.75 -14.30
N ASN A 41 17.36 6.74 -14.38
CA ASN A 41 17.19 5.64 -15.34
C ASN A 41 16.51 4.42 -14.68
N PRO A 42 15.28 4.05 -15.08
CA PRO A 42 14.56 2.92 -14.50
C PRO A 42 15.21 1.55 -14.76
N GLU A 43 16.11 1.42 -15.72
CA GLU A 43 16.83 0.17 -15.97
C GLU A 43 17.77 -0.17 -14.81
N PHE A 44 18.36 0.84 -14.18
CA PHE A 44 19.30 0.72 -13.07
C PHE A 44 18.70 1.09 -11.71
N ASN A 45 17.42 1.52 -11.69
CA ASN A 45 16.70 1.93 -10.48
C ASN A 45 15.37 1.17 -10.34
N PRO A 46 15.35 0.03 -9.64
CA PRO A 46 14.14 -0.77 -9.46
C PRO A 46 13.01 -0.01 -8.77
N LYS A 47 13.31 0.85 -7.78
CA LYS A 47 12.30 1.68 -7.10
C LYS A 47 11.62 2.63 -8.07
N LEU A 48 12.40 3.30 -8.92
CA LEU A 48 11.87 4.19 -9.94
C LEU A 48 11.03 3.44 -10.98
N ARG A 49 11.44 2.24 -11.37
CA ARG A 49 10.68 1.39 -12.28
C ARG A 49 9.30 1.08 -11.73
N MET A 50 9.22 0.64 -10.47
CA MET A 50 7.93 0.37 -9.80
C MET A 50 7.05 1.61 -9.71
N ALA A 51 7.62 2.76 -9.35
CA ALA A 51 6.88 4.02 -9.29
C ALA A 51 6.36 4.46 -10.69
N ILE A 52 7.14 4.21 -11.75
CA ILE A 52 6.72 4.45 -13.14
C ILE A 52 5.56 3.53 -13.54
N ASP A 53 5.62 2.25 -13.16
CA ASP A 53 4.55 1.29 -13.46
C ASP A 53 3.25 1.67 -12.75
N LYS A 54 3.32 2.08 -11.47
CA LYS A 54 2.17 2.65 -10.75
C LYS A 54 1.61 3.91 -11.43
N ALA A 55 2.48 4.80 -11.89
CA ALA A 55 2.07 6.02 -12.59
C ALA A 55 1.34 5.71 -13.91
N LYS A 56 1.84 4.73 -14.67
CA LYS A 56 1.19 4.27 -15.91
C LYS A 56 -0.17 3.62 -15.62
N ALA A 57 -0.25 2.74 -14.62
CA ALA A 57 -1.49 2.10 -14.19
C ALA A 57 -2.55 3.14 -13.75
N ALA A 58 -2.11 4.22 -13.09
CA ALA A 58 -2.97 5.35 -12.72
C ALA A 58 -3.32 6.29 -13.90
N ASN A 59 -2.84 6.01 -15.13
CA ASN A 59 -2.98 6.91 -16.29
C ASN A 59 -2.40 8.32 -16.07
N MET A 60 -1.27 8.42 -15.38
CA MET A 60 -0.53 9.67 -15.24
C MET A 60 0.08 10.06 -16.60
N SER A 61 -0.05 11.33 -16.98
CA SER A 61 0.52 11.79 -18.25
C SER A 61 2.06 11.73 -18.22
N LYS A 62 2.64 11.45 -19.39
CA LYS A 62 4.09 11.37 -19.57
C LYS A 62 4.81 12.63 -19.10
N ASP A 63 4.26 13.82 -19.39
CA ASP A 63 4.85 15.10 -18.99
C ASP A 63 4.92 15.29 -17.48
N VAL A 64 3.87 14.84 -16.74
CA VAL A 64 3.84 14.91 -15.27
C VAL A 64 4.85 13.94 -14.67
N LEU A 65 4.91 12.70 -15.21
CA LEU A 65 5.86 11.68 -14.80
C LEU A 65 7.31 12.15 -15.01
N GLU A 66 7.66 12.61 -16.21
CA GLU A 66 9.01 13.12 -16.53
C GLU A 66 9.40 14.31 -15.66
N ARG A 67 8.46 15.23 -15.39
CA ARG A 67 8.70 16.37 -14.50
C ARG A 67 9.02 15.93 -13.08
N ALA A 68 8.31 14.91 -12.55
CA ALA A 68 8.56 14.36 -11.22
C ALA A 68 9.98 13.73 -11.16
N ILE A 69 10.35 12.96 -12.16
CA ILE A 69 11.71 12.37 -12.27
C ILE A 69 12.77 13.47 -12.30
N LYS A 70 12.62 14.48 -13.16
CA LYS A 70 13.58 15.60 -13.28
C LYS A 70 13.73 16.39 -11.98
N LYS A 71 12.67 16.51 -11.17
CA LYS A 71 12.77 17.09 -9.82
C LYS A 71 13.60 16.22 -8.90
N GLY A 72 13.41 14.90 -8.96
CA GLY A 72 14.16 13.95 -8.16
C GLY A 72 15.65 13.88 -8.51
N THR A 73 16.00 13.97 -9.80
CA THR A 73 17.40 14.01 -10.28
C THR A 73 18.07 15.36 -10.08
N GLY A 74 17.34 16.40 -9.68
CA GLY A 74 17.88 17.76 -9.52
C GLY A 74 17.99 18.56 -10.81
N GLU A 75 17.48 18.06 -11.94
CA GLU A 75 17.43 18.78 -13.22
C GLU A 75 16.41 19.93 -13.23
N LEU A 76 15.41 19.86 -12.35
CA LEU A 76 14.43 20.90 -12.12
C LEU A 76 14.41 21.28 -10.65
N GLU A 77 14.26 22.58 -10.37
CA GLU A 77 13.99 23.04 -9.00
C GLU A 77 12.71 22.38 -8.47
N GLY A 78 12.80 21.89 -7.25
CA GLY A 78 11.70 21.21 -6.57
C GLY A 78 11.79 21.33 -5.06
N VAL A 79 10.74 20.89 -4.42
CA VAL A 79 10.69 20.78 -2.96
C VAL A 79 11.49 19.55 -2.52
N GLU A 80 12.28 19.70 -1.48
CA GLU A 80 12.98 18.57 -0.87
C GLU A 80 12.01 17.80 0.01
N TYR A 81 11.68 16.59 -0.41
CA TYR A 81 10.84 15.68 0.39
C TYR A 81 11.70 14.83 1.33
N VAL A 82 11.14 14.50 2.47
CA VAL A 82 11.70 13.53 3.43
C VAL A 82 10.70 12.43 3.69
N GLU A 83 11.21 11.21 3.82
CA GLU A 83 10.42 10.05 4.23
C GLU A 83 10.46 9.92 5.74
N MET A 84 9.33 9.60 6.34
CA MET A 84 9.17 9.38 7.78
C MET A 84 8.13 8.30 8.00
N THR A 85 8.30 7.55 9.08
CA THR A 85 7.31 6.57 9.54
C THR A 85 6.80 6.98 10.90
N TYR A 86 5.49 6.88 11.10
CA TYR A 86 4.85 7.03 12.40
C TYR A 86 4.16 5.73 12.77
N GLU A 87 4.21 5.40 14.04
CA GLU A 87 3.67 4.19 14.61
C GLU A 87 2.73 4.51 15.75
N GLY A 88 1.67 3.72 15.90
CA GLY A 88 0.74 3.95 17.01
C GLY A 88 -0.35 2.90 17.09
N TYR A 89 -1.16 3.05 18.11
CA TYR A 89 -2.34 2.23 18.34
C TYR A 89 -3.59 3.06 18.16
N GLY A 90 -4.54 2.52 17.43
CA GLY A 90 -5.90 3.04 17.27
C GLY A 90 -6.89 2.39 18.22
N PRO A 91 -8.19 2.64 18.00
CA PRO A 91 -9.27 1.95 18.74
C PRO A 91 -9.11 0.44 18.70
N ALA A 92 -9.60 -0.26 19.73
CA ALA A 92 -9.47 -1.70 19.92
C ALA A 92 -8.04 -2.24 19.99
N GLY A 93 -7.02 -1.38 20.15
CA GLY A 93 -5.62 -1.80 20.15
C GLY A 93 -5.08 -2.15 18.76
N VAL A 94 -5.75 -1.73 17.70
CA VAL A 94 -5.28 -1.89 16.33
C VAL A 94 -3.96 -1.15 16.15
N ALA A 95 -2.95 -1.86 15.67
CA ALA A 95 -1.65 -1.27 15.34
C ALA A 95 -1.70 -0.57 13.98
N PHE A 96 -1.09 0.61 13.91
CA PHE A 96 -0.95 1.39 12.68
C PHE A 96 0.50 1.74 12.41
N VAL A 97 0.96 1.50 11.19
CA VAL A 97 2.19 2.05 10.62
C VAL A 97 1.80 3.01 9.52
N VAL A 98 2.29 4.25 9.58
CA VAL A 98 1.93 5.32 8.66
C VAL A 98 3.19 5.85 8.01
N GLU A 99 3.36 5.58 6.72
CA GLU A 99 4.47 6.12 5.93
C GLU A 99 4.11 7.49 5.35
N ILE A 100 4.99 8.44 5.51
CA ILE A 100 4.81 9.83 5.14
C ILE A 100 5.93 10.31 4.22
N VAL A 101 5.55 11.09 3.22
CA VAL A 101 6.47 11.88 2.41
C VAL A 101 6.07 13.34 2.51
N THR A 102 6.93 14.15 3.10
CA THR A 102 6.64 15.55 3.40
C THR A 102 7.82 16.48 3.13
N ASP A 103 7.49 17.73 2.84
CA ASP A 103 8.43 18.86 2.81
C ASP A 103 8.50 19.59 4.17
N ASN A 104 7.63 19.22 5.13
CA ASN A 104 7.57 19.87 6.44
C ASN A 104 7.29 18.86 7.56
N LYS A 105 8.36 18.37 8.19
CA LYS A 105 8.30 17.37 9.26
C LYS A 105 7.39 17.79 10.42
N ASN A 106 7.44 19.05 10.84
CA ASN A 106 6.67 19.55 11.99
C ASN A 106 5.17 19.59 11.70
N ARG A 107 4.79 20.02 10.49
CA ARG A 107 3.38 20.02 10.04
C ARG A 107 2.83 18.58 10.04
N SER A 108 3.54 17.65 9.43
CA SER A 108 3.10 16.26 9.34
C SER A 108 3.03 15.59 10.70
N ALA A 109 4.04 15.77 11.56
CA ALA A 109 4.03 15.25 12.92
C ALA A 109 2.82 15.75 13.74
N ALA A 110 2.53 17.05 13.67
CA ALA A 110 1.39 17.64 14.37
C ALA A 110 0.05 17.10 13.82
N SER A 111 -0.05 16.96 12.50
CA SER A 111 -1.26 16.44 11.84
C SER A 111 -1.52 14.97 12.19
N VAL A 112 -0.51 14.11 12.09
CA VAL A 112 -0.65 12.68 12.44
C VAL A 112 -1.00 12.50 13.91
N ARG A 113 -0.30 13.19 14.81
CA ARG A 113 -0.61 13.16 16.25
C ARG A 113 -2.05 13.59 16.53
N SER A 114 -2.52 14.64 15.84
CA SER A 114 -3.89 15.13 15.98
C SER A 114 -4.91 14.10 15.48
N ASN A 115 -4.62 13.40 14.35
CA ASN A 115 -5.50 12.38 13.81
C ASN A 115 -5.67 11.21 14.78
N PHE A 116 -4.56 10.70 15.36
CA PHE A 116 -4.64 9.66 16.38
C PHE A 116 -5.43 10.14 17.59
N ALA A 117 -5.07 11.28 18.19
CA ALA A 117 -5.69 11.78 19.42
C ALA A 117 -7.20 12.07 19.29
N ARG A 118 -7.65 12.55 18.11
CA ARG A 118 -9.07 12.86 17.86
C ARG A 118 -9.92 11.62 17.56
N ASN A 119 -9.30 10.50 17.26
CA ASN A 119 -9.97 9.26 16.91
C ASN A 119 -9.63 8.11 17.85
N ASP A 120 -9.55 8.42 19.14
CA ASP A 120 -9.34 7.45 20.24
C ASP A 120 -8.06 6.60 20.08
N GLY A 121 -7.05 7.13 19.39
CA GLY A 121 -5.76 6.48 19.20
C GLY A 121 -4.62 7.19 19.95
N ASN A 122 -3.48 6.56 19.96
CA ASN A 122 -2.26 7.07 20.57
C ASN A 122 -1.05 6.84 19.67
N LEU A 123 -0.29 7.89 19.39
CA LEU A 123 0.96 7.81 18.68
C LEU A 123 2.03 7.22 19.58
N GLY A 124 2.70 6.16 19.14
CA GLY A 124 3.80 5.50 19.83
C GLY A 124 5.17 6.09 19.49
N ALA A 125 6.20 5.53 20.10
CA ALA A 125 7.58 5.74 19.69
C ALA A 125 7.95 4.86 18.49
N ASP A 126 9.06 5.16 17.84
CA ASP A 126 9.59 4.33 16.76
C ASP A 126 9.82 2.89 17.26
N GLY A 127 9.40 1.89 16.49
CA GLY A 127 9.46 0.48 16.85
C GLY A 127 8.30 0.00 17.75
N ALA A 128 7.29 0.85 18.05
CA ALA A 128 6.19 0.47 18.93
C ALA A 128 5.33 -0.66 18.33
N VAL A 129 5.13 -0.67 17.02
CA VAL A 129 4.26 -1.63 16.33
C VAL A 129 4.88 -2.24 15.06
N SER A 130 5.90 -1.61 14.47
CA SER A 130 6.50 -2.03 13.19
C SER A 130 7.07 -3.45 13.21
N TRP A 131 7.48 -3.95 14.36
CA TRP A 131 7.95 -5.31 14.55
C TRP A 131 6.89 -6.38 14.23
N MET A 132 5.61 -6.02 14.27
CA MET A 132 4.48 -6.90 13.94
C MET A 132 4.20 -6.97 12.43
N PHE A 133 4.88 -6.16 11.62
CA PHE A 133 4.61 -6.05 10.19
C PHE A 133 5.81 -6.52 9.38
N HIS A 134 5.57 -7.41 8.42
CA HIS A 134 6.59 -7.93 7.54
C HIS A 134 6.44 -7.36 6.13
N ARG A 135 7.55 -6.93 5.56
CA ARG A 135 7.57 -6.42 4.19
C ARG A 135 7.51 -7.59 3.23
N LYS A 136 6.45 -7.66 2.43
CA LYS A 136 6.17 -8.74 1.47
C LYS A 136 5.81 -8.17 0.11
N GLY A 137 5.98 -9.00 -0.92
CA GLY A 137 5.39 -8.74 -2.23
C GLY A 137 4.02 -9.39 -2.32
N ILE A 138 3.04 -8.66 -2.89
CA ILE A 138 1.72 -9.18 -3.24
C ILE A 138 1.54 -9.07 -4.74
N ILE A 139 1.14 -10.17 -5.37
CA ILE A 139 0.85 -10.22 -6.80
C ILE A 139 -0.58 -10.72 -6.95
N ILE A 140 -1.43 -9.96 -7.62
CA ILE A 140 -2.82 -10.31 -7.89
C ILE A 140 -2.94 -10.78 -9.32
N VAL A 141 -3.57 -11.93 -9.49
CA VAL A 141 -3.83 -12.58 -10.78
C VAL A 141 -5.32 -12.86 -10.90
N ASP A 142 -5.95 -12.46 -12.00
CA ASP A 142 -7.34 -12.86 -12.28
C ASP A 142 -7.40 -14.37 -12.54
N LYS A 143 -8.27 -15.07 -11.81
CA LYS A 143 -8.40 -16.53 -11.95
C LYS A 143 -8.89 -16.93 -13.33
N GLY A 144 -9.85 -16.17 -13.88
CA GLY A 144 -10.49 -16.57 -15.14
C GLY A 144 -10.90 -18.03 -15.13
N ASP A 145 -10.48 -18.78 -16.18
CA ASP A 145 -10.73 -20.22 -16.34
C ASP A 145 -9.58 -21.11 -15.82
N MET A 146 -8.62 -20.55 -15.06
CA MET A 146 -7.48 -21.31 -14.55
C MET A 146 -7.91 -22.30 -13.46
N ASP A 147 -7.36 -23.51 -13.52
CA ASP A 147 -7.50 -24.48 -12.44
C ASP A 147 -6.70 -24.03 -11.22
N THR A 148 -7.31 -24.12 -10.04
CA THR A 148 -6.72 -23.64 -8.79
C THR A 148 -5.45 -24.40 -8.41
N ASP A 149 -5.51 -25.74 -8.52
CA ASP A 149 -4.39 -26.60 -8.11
C ASP A 149 -3.20 -26.43 -9.07
N ASP A 150 -3.47 -26.35 -10.37
CA ASP A 150 -2.45 -26.10 -11.40
C ASP A 150 -1.78 -24.74 -11.19
N PHE A 151 -2.56 -23.69 -10.93
CA PHE A 151 -1.99 -22.35 -10.68
C PHE A 151 -1.16 -22.34 -9.39
N MET A 152 -1.64 -22.95 -8.30
CA MET A 152 -0.89 -23.04 -7.05
C MET A 152 0.47 -23.70 -7.25
N LEU A 153 0.53 -24.79 -8.00
CA LEU A 153 1.80 -25.45 -8.33
C LEU A 153 2.73 -24.52 -9.13
N GLN A 154 2.20 -23.85 -10.15
CA GLN A 154 2.98 -22.92 -10.97
C GLN A 154 3.53 -21.75 -10.15
N ALA A 155 2.73 -21.20 -9.24
CA ALA A 155 3.14 -20.07 -8.42
C ALA A 155 4.19 -20.48 -7.36
N LEU A 156 4.06 -21.68 -6.76
CA LEU A 156 5.08 -22.24 -5.87
C LEU A 156 6.39 -22.47 -6.62
N ASP A 157 6.34 -23.04 -7.80
CA ASP A 157 7.53 -23.24 -8.66
C ASP A 157 8.16 -21.91 -9.09
N ALA A 158 7.34 -20.85 -9.23
CA ALA A 158 7.83 -19.50 -9.50
C ALA A 158 8.52 -18.85 -8.29
N GLY A 159 8.36 -19.40 -7.07
CA GLY A 159 8.97 -18.93 -5.82
C GLY A 159 8.01 -18.21 -4.88
N ALA A 160 6.70 -18.40 -5.02
CA ALA A 160 5.71 -17.87 -4.08
C ALA A 160 5.89 -18.47 -2.69
N GLU A 161 5.68 -17.66 -1.65
CA GLU A 161 5.71 -18.10 -0.25
C GLU A 161 4.34 -18.64 0.17
N ASP A 162 3.27 -17.94 -0.23
CA ASP A 162 1.89 -18.33 0.05
C ASP A 162 0.99 -17.92 -1.11
N ILE A 163 -0.13 -18.65 -1.26
CA ILE A 163 -1.10 -18.40 -2.32
C ILE A 163 -2.49 -18.61 -1.75
N SER A 164 -3.36 -17.65 -2.01
CA SER A 164 -4.78 -17.77 -1.66
C SER A 164 -5.67 -17.46 -2.86
N GLU A 165 -6.87 -18.01 -2.84
CA GLU A 165 -7.93 -17.70 -3.82
C GLU A 165 -9.09 -17.03 -3.11
N GLU A 166 -9.47 -15.85 -3.58
CA GLU A 166 -10.62 -15.13 -3.06
C GLU A 166 -11.27 -14.27 -4.15
N ASN A 167 -12.60 -14.28 -4.21
CA ASN A 167 -13.40 -13.45 -5.14
C ASN A 167 -12.99 -13.59 -6.62
N GLY A 168 -12.59 -14.80 -7.06
CA GLY A 168 -12.19 -15.05 -8.43
C GLY A 168 -10.80 -14.54 -8.80
N LYS A 169 -9.96 -14.27 -7.80
CA LYS A 169 -8.58 -13.86 -7.96
C LYS A 169 -7.66 -14.73 -7.13
N PHE A 170 -6.44 -14.89 -7.60
CA PHE A 170 -5.35 -15.41 -6.80
C PHE A 170 -4.53 -14.28 -6.22
N GLU A 171 -4.24 -14.37 -4.94
CA GLU A 171 -3.28 -13.52 -4.23
C GLU A 171 -2.02 -14.35 -3.99
N VAL A 172 -0.91 -13.93 -4.57
CA VAL A 172 0.40 -14.59 -4.43
C VAL A 172 1.27 -13.73 -3.53
N VAL A 173 1.67 -14.28 -2.39
CA VAL A 173 2.57 -13.65 -1.42
C VAL A 173 3.99 -14.09 -1.69
N THR A 174 4.93 -13.16 -1.63
CA THR A 174 6.35 -13.44 -1.84
C THR A 174 7.20 -12.80 -0.75
N GLU A 175 8.37 -13.35 -0.50
CA GLU A 175 9.42 -12.61 0.20
C GLU A 175 9.75 -11.32 -0.56
N PHE A 176 10.06 -10.26 0.18
CA PHE A 176 10.41 -8.97 -0.42
C PHE A 176 11.55 -9.05 -1.43
N SER A 177 12.60 -9.83 -1.12
CA SER A 177 13.76 -10.02 -2.01
C SER A 177 13.42 -10.74 -3.31
N GLU A 178 12.43 -11.65 -3.28
CA GLU A 178 12.06 -12.51 -4.40
C GLU A 178 10.93 -11.91 -5.26
N PHE A 179 10.29 -10.84 -4.82
CA PHE A 179 9.10 -10.26 -5.45
C PHE A 179 9.24 -10.06 -6.97
N MET A 180 10.33 -9.42 -7.41
CA MET A 180 10.55 -9.14 -8.83
C MET A 180 10.84 -10.40 -9.64
N ALA A 181 11.51 -11.38 -9.03
CA ALA A 181 11.79 -12.65 -9.68
C ALA A 181 10.51 -13.46 -9.85
N VAL A 182 9.70 -13.59 -8.79
CA VAL A 182 8.42 -14.30 -8.84
C VAL A 182 7.47 -13.67 -9.85
N LYS A 183 7.33 -12.34 -9.84
CA LYS A 183 6.53 -11.63 -10.84
C LYS A 183 7.00 -11.94 -12.25
N GLY A 184 8.31 -11.84 -12.52
CA GLY A 184 8.88 -12.13 -13.83
C GLY A 184 8.69 -13.59 -14.26
N ASN A 185 8.80 -14.54 -13.33
CA ASN A 185 8.57 -15.96 -13.60
C ASN A 185 7.12 -16.23 -13.97
N LEU A 186 6.13 -15.66 -13.26
CA LEU A 186 4.71 -15.79 -13.57
C LEU A 186 4.39 -15.20 -14.95
N GLU A 187 4.86 -13.99 -15.23
CA GLU A 187 4.69 -13.35 -16.55
C GLU A 187 5.35 -14.17 -17.67
N GLY A 188 6.52 -14.76 -17.41
CA GLY A 188 7.24 -15.65 -18.33
C GLY A 188 6.50 -16.96 -18.63
N GLN A 189 5.65 -17.43 -17.73
CA GLN A 189 4.74 -18.57 -17.91
C GLN A 189 3.43 -18.18 -18.64
N GLY A 190 3.28 -16.91 -19.02
CA GLY A 190 2.10 -16.41 -19.69
C GLY A 190 0.96 -16.00 -18.75
N ILE A 191 1.20 -15.93 -17.45
CA ILE A 191 0.23 -15.45 -16.45
C ILE A 191 0.11 -13.93 -16.57
N ILE A 192 -1.14 -13.45 -16.65
CA ILE A 192 -1.42 -12.01 -16.69
C ILE A 192 -1.54 -11.49 -15.26
N VAL A 193 -0.56 -10.70 -14.84
CA VAL A 193 -0.57 -10.03 -13.54
C VAL A 193 -1.48 -8.79 -13.60
N GLU A 194 -2.53 -8.77 -12.78
CA GLU A 194 -3.45 -7.63 -12.69
C GLU A 194 -2.81 -6.47 -11.93
N SER A 195 -2.21 -6.78 -10.78
CA SER A 195 -1.44 -5.81 -9.98
C SER A 195 -0.32 -6.50 -9.23
N ALA A 196 0.72 -5.74 -8.90
CA ALA A 196 1.83 -6.23 -8.10
C ALA A 196 2.42 -5.07 -7.30
N GLU A 197 2.55 -5.25 -5.98
CA GLU A 197 3.08 -4.22 -5.09
C GLU A 197 3.87 -4.83 -3.92
N ILE A 198 4.70 -3.99 -3.30
CA ILE A 198 5.33 -4.30 -2.03
C ILE A 198 4.49 -3.64 -0.94
N THR A 199 4.11 -4.41 0.06
CA THR A 199 3.29 -3.97 1.18
C THR A 199 3.85 -4.46 2.53
N MET A 200 3.23 -4.06 3.62
CA MET A 200 3.51 -4.58 4.95
C MET A 200 2.35 -5.43 5.44
N ILE A 201 2.62 -6.68 5.74
CA ILE A 201 1.66 -7.68 6.20
C ILE A 201 1.81 -7.86 7.71
N PRO A 202 0.74 -7.73 8.51
CA PRO A 202 0.80 -8.00 9.93
C PRO A 202 0.90 -9.50 10.24
N GLU A 203 1.66 -9.88 11.27
CA GLU A 203 1.70 -11.26 11.77
C GLU A 203 0.35 -11.75 12.29
N ASN A 204 -0.38 -10.84 12.97
CA ASN A 204 -1.66 -11.14 13.61
C ASN A 204 -2.62 -10.00 13.37
N ASN A 205 -3.88 -10.33 13.09
CA ASN A 205 -4.96 -9.39 12.95
C ASN A 205 -5.78 -9.26 14.23
N VAL A 206 -6.29 -8.06 14.46
CA VAL A 206 -7.31 -7.78 15.49
C VAL A 206 -8.67 -7.86 14.80
N GLU A 207 -9.44 -8.89 15.12
CA GLU A 207 -10.80 -9.05 14.61
C GLU A 207 -11.73 -8.03 15.25
N ILE A 208 -12.41 -7.23 14.43
CA ILE A 208 -13.38 -6.22 14.87
C ILE A 208 -14.79 -6.70 14.51
N THR A 209 -15.55 -7.09 15.51
CA THR A 209 -16.92 -7.62 15.37
C THR A 209 -17.99 -6.62 15.77
N ASP A 210 -17.62 -5.60 16.54
CA ASP A 210 -18.52 -4.54 17.03
C ASP A 210 -18.62 -3.38 16.03
N GLU A 211 -19.84 -2.99 15.68
CA GLU A 211 -20.11 -1.94 14.67
C GLU A 211 -19.58 -0.56 15.08
N GLU A 212 -19.73 -0.18 16.37
CA GLU A 212 -19.24 1.12 16.82
C GLU A 212 -17.71 1.17 16.81
N MET A 213 -17.08 0.05 17.18
CA MET A 213 -15.61 -0.05 17.14
C MET A 213 -15.10 -0.06 15.71
N ALA A 214 -15.78 -0.75 14.80
CA ALA A 214 -15.44 -0.71 13.36
C ALA A 214 -15.52 0.71 12.80
N LYS A 215 -16.57 1.46 13.13
CA LYS A 215 -16.68 2.89 12.75
C LYS A 215 -15.54 3.73 13.29
N LYS A 216 -15.11 3.51 14.53
CA LYS A 216 -13.98 4.24 15.14
C LYS A 216 -12.66 3.93 14.46
N VAL A 217 -12.37 2.65 14.19
CA VAL A 217 -11.16 2.22 13.49
C VAL A 217 -11.13 2.82 12.09
N MET A 218 -12.23 2.70 11.34
CA MET A 218 -12.33 3.26 9.98
C MET A 218 -12.23 4.78 9.96
N LYS A 219 -12.77 5.48 10.96
CA LYS A 219 -12.64 6.93 11.07
C LYS A 219 -11.20 7.38 11.26
N LEU A 220 -10.41 6.66 12.07
CA LEU A 220 -8.98 6.93 12.21
C LEU A 220 -8.26 6.67 10.88
N TYR A 221 -8.53 5.52 10.26
CA TYR A 221 -7.95 5.17 8.97
C TYR A 221 -8.21 6.25 7.91
N GLU A 222 -9.46 6.68 7.77
CA GLU A 222 -9.87 7.71 6.82
C GLU A 222 -9.24 9.08 7.10
N ALA A 223 -9.14 9.45 8.38
CA ALA A 223 -8.50 10.71 8.79
C ALA A 223 -7.00 10.71 8.45
N LEU A 224 -6.33 9.56 8.57
CA LEU A 224 -4.94 9.39 8.15
C LEU A 224 -4.82 9.41 6.63
N GLU A 225 -5.70 8.68 5.91
CA GLU A 225 -5.72 8.64 4.45
C GLU A 225 -6.00 10.01 3.81
N ASP A 226 -6.78 10.85 4.49
CA ASP A 226 -7.08 12.21 4.03
C ASP A 226 -5.90 13.17 4.15
N ASN A 227 -4.86 12.82 4.89
CA ASN A 227 -3.66 13.63 5.02
C ASN A 227 -2.82 13.56 3.74
N GLU A 228 -2.51 14.72 3.15
CA GLU A 228 -1.76 14.83 1.88
C GLU A 228 -0.31 14.34 1.96
N ASP A 229 0.26 14.28 3.16
CA ASP A 229 1.62 13.81 3.37
C ASP A 229 1.69 12.29 3.58
N VAL A 230 0.58 11.63 3.88
CA VAL A 230 0.52 10.17 4.04
C VAL A 230 0.60 9.49 2.69
N GLN A 231 1.55 8.56 2.56
CA GLN A 231 1.74 7.72 1.39
C GLN A 231 1.04 6.38 1.56
N ASN A 232 1.37 5.66 2.62
CA ASN A 232 0.82 4.35 2.92
C ASN A 232 0.37 4.28 4.38
N ILE A 233 -0.66 3.48 4.63
CA ILE A 233 -1.15 3.14 5.95
C ILE A 233 -1.26 1.63 6.01
N TYR A 234 -0.59 1.03 6.98
CA TYR A 234 -0.71 -0.39 7.28
C TYR A 234 -1.33 -0.52 8.65
N ALA A 235 -2.28 -1.41 8.78
CA ALA A 235 -2.95 -1.66 10.05
C ALA A 235 -3.36 -3.13 10.17
N ASN A 236 -3.38 -3.64 11.37
CA ASN A 236 -3.62 -5.06 11.65
C ASN A 236 -5.06 -5.38 12.05
N PHE A 237 -6.06 -4.66 11.52
CA PHE A 237 -7.45 -5.00 11.79
C PHE A 237 -8.07 -5.90 10.72
N GLU A 238 -9.05 -6.69 11.14
CA GLU A 238 -9.90 -7.47 10.25
C GLU A 238 -11.36 -7.14 10.55
N ILE A 239 -12.11 -6.72 9.53
CA ILE A 239 -13.54 -6.42 9.60
C ILE A 239 -14.22 -7.24 8.52
N SER A 240 -15.31 -7.98 8.89
CA SER A 240 -16.05 -8.77 7.91
C SER A 240 -16.73 -7.90 6.85
N ASP A 241 -16.92 -8.45 5.64
CA ASP A 241 -17.60 -7.75 4.55
C ASP A 241 -19.01 -7.31 4.95
N GLU A 242 -19.75 -8.13 5.68
CA GLU A 242 -21.09 -7.80 6.18
C GLU A 242 -21.07 -6.58 7.10
N LEU A 243 -20.07 -6.49 7.97
CA LEU A 243 -19.92 -5.37 8.89
C LEU A 243 -19.45 -4.12 8.15
N MET A 244 -18.55 -4.26 7.16
CA MET A 244 -18.12 -3.15 6.30
C MET A 244 -19.28 -2.56 5.49
N GLU A 245 -20.23 -3.39 5.00
CA GLU A 245 -21.41 -2.91 4.29
C GLU A 245 -22.37 -2.12 5.18
N LYS A 246 -22.43 -2.45 6.47
CA LYS A 246 -23.29 -1.73 7.44
C LYS A 246 -22.73 -0.37 7.83
N ILE A 247 -21.42 -0.19 7.83
CA ILE A 247 -20.75 1.05 8.29
C ILE A 247 -20.32 1.99 7.16
N GLY A 248 -20.39 1.53 5.88
CA GLY A 248 -19.95 2.23 4.68
C GLY A 248 -20.90 3.22 4.04
#